data_5bf4bdbc4c3b460bfa309f7e7d0abaa9
#
_entry.id   5bf4bdbc4c3b460bfa309f7e7d0abaa9
#
_cell.length_a   1.000
_cell.length_b   1.000
_cell.length_c   1.000
_cell.angle_alpha   90.00
_cell.angle_beta   90.00
_cell.angle_gamma   90.00
#
_symmetry.space_group_name_H-M   'P 1'
#
loop_
_entity.id
_entity.type
_entity.pdbx_description
1 polymer ?
#
loop_
_entity_poly.entity_id
_entity_poly.type
_entity_poly.pdbx_seq_one_letter_code
_entity_poly.pdbx_strand_id
1 'polypeptide(L)'
;FDLYQINPVKVSRRNGINYVFNGQHTIEIVAMVSESRDTPVWCMVYDDMDYSVEADVFANQQKYVKALAPYEIYKANIEAGNDKQIMIKSLVESYGLTIGRTKGQGVICAVSSLEYIFDTWGFHVLDRALRLCIGTWEGAANSLSSNMLKGIARLIVAFDEKMRDDIFKEKVGAYSAKDII
;
A
#
# COMPACT_ATOMS: atom_id res chain seq x y z
N PHE A 1 -7.99 2.92 -18.38
CA PHE A 1 -6.57 2.90 -18.78
C PHE A 1 -6.05 4.34 -18.82
N ASP A 2 -5.06 4.65 -18.01
CA ASP A 2 -4.52 6.01 -17.88
C ASP A 2 -3.17 6.09 -18.59
N LEU A 3 -3.11 6.85 -19.69
CA LEU A 3 -1.90 7.06 -20.49
C LEU A 3 -0.76 7.71 -19.71
N TYR A 4 -1.06 8.50 -18.67
CA TYR A 4 -0.05 9.14 -17.82
C TYR A 4 0.71 8.16 -16.92
N GLN A 5 0.19 6.93 -16.74
CA GLN A 5 0.83 5.88 -15.95
C GLN A 5 1.72 4.95 -16.78
N ILE A 6 1.79 5.16 -18.09
CA ILE A 6 2.61 4.34 -18.98
C ILE A 6 4.07 4.80 -18.94
N ASN A 7 4.97 3.89 -18.60
CA ASN A 7 6.40 4.13 -18.77
C ASN A 7 6.78 4.06 -20.26
N PRO A 8 7.69 4.93 -20.73
CA PRO A 8 8.20 4.85 -22.08
C PRO A 8 8.81 3.49 -22.40
N VAL A 9 8.55 2.99 -23.60
CA VAL A 9 9.19 1.78 -24.13
C VAL A 9 10.68 2.03 -24.33
N LYS A 10 11.56 1.11 -23.92
CA LYS A 10 13.00 1.24 -24.13
C LYS A 10 13.43 0.50 -25.39
N VAL A 11 14.09 1.23 -26.24
CA VAL A 11 14.50 0.79 -27.58
C VAL A 11 16.00 0.96 -27.74
N SER A 12 16.68 -0.07 -28.17
CA SER A 12 18.07 0.00 -28.65
C SER A 12 18.09 0.11 -30.15
N ARG A 13 18.79 1.10 -30.69
CA ARG A 13 18.97 1.28 -32.13
C ARG A 13 20.35 0.81 -32.53
N ARG A 14 20.40 -0.26 -33.38
CA ARG A 14 21.62 -0.85 -33.89
C ARG A 14 21.52 -1.00 -35.40
N ASN A 15 22.51 -0.52 -36.13
CA ASN A 15 22.54 -0.59 -37.59
C ASN A 15 21.26 -0.09 -38.27
N GLY A 16 20.66 0.97 -37.73
CA GLY A 16 19.41 1.54 -38.21
C GLY A 16 18.13 0.77 -37.85
N ILE A 17 18.24 -0.34 -37.13
CA ILE A 17 17.11 -1.17 -36.70
C ILE A 17 16.83 -0.91 -35.22
N ASN A 18 15.55 -0.74 -34.88
CA ASN A 18 15.08 -0.53 -33.52
C ASN A 18 14.68 -1.86 -32.84
N TYR A 19 15.28 -2.17 -31.71
CA TYR A 19 15.00 -3.38 -30.94
C TYR A 19 14.39 -2.97 -29.60
N VAL A 20 13.18 -3.44 -29.32
CA VAL A 20 12.52 -3.22 -28.03
C VAL A 20 13.09 -4.20 -26.99
N PHE A 21 13.77 -3.69 -25.97
CA PHE A 21 14.30 -4.52 -24.90
C PHE A 21 13.54 -4.38 -23.58
N ASN A 22 12.66 -3.35 -23.45
CA ASN A 22 11.71 -3.25 -22.35
C ASN A 22 10.45 -2.49 -22.79
N GLY A 23 9.29 -2.85 -22.21
CA GLY A 23 8.00 -2.25 -22.51
C GLY A 23 7.19 -3.01 -23.57
N GLN A 24 7.53 -4.27 -23.88
CA GLN A 24 6.77 -5.11 -24.82
C GLN A 24 5.30 -5.25 -24.38
N HIS A 25 5.03 -5.49 -23.10
CA HIS A 25 3.66 -5.52 -22.56
C HIS A 25 2.93 -4.17 -22.71
N THR A 26 3.64 -3.06 -22.59
CA THR A 26 3.08 -1.72 -22.81
C THR A 26 2.58 -1.58 -24.25
N ILE A 27 3.37 -2.03 -25.23
CA ILE A 27 2.97 -2.01 -26.64
C ILE A 27 1.70 -2.84 -26.86
N GLU A 28 1.64 -4.05 -26.30
CA GLU A 28 0.47 -4.93 -26.45
C GLU A 28 -0.77 -4.33 -25.79
N ILE A 29 -0.64 -3.75 -24.60
CA ILE A 29 -1.76 -3.09 -23.91
C ILE A 29 -2.26 -1.89 -24.71
N VAL A 30 -1.36 -1.04 -25.22
CA VAL A 30 -1.74 0.11 -26.04
C VAL A 30 -2.45 -0.36 -27.31
N ALA A 31 -1.91 -1.37 -28.00
CA ALA A 31 -2.53 -1.93 -29.19
C ALA A 31 -3.93 -2.50 -28.92
N MET A 32 -4.13 -3.18 -27.78
CA MET A 32 -5.44 -3.71 -27.37
C MET A 32 -6.45 -2.60 -27.07
N VAL A 33 -6.04 -1.56 -26.35
CA VAL A 33 -6.93 -0.48 -25.91
C VAL A 33 -7.30 0.44 -27.08
N SER A 34 -6.36 0.68 -28.00
CA SER A 34 -6.58 1.53 -29.19
C SER A 34 -7.15 0.75 -30.37
N GLU A 35 -7.29 -0.57 -30.25
CA GLU A 35 -7.70 -1.48 -31.35
C GLU A 35 -6.81 -1.36 -32.60
N SER A 36 -5.57 -0.88 -32.44
CA SER A 36 -4.62 -0.65 -33.53
C SER A 36 -3.17 -0.85 -33.08
N ARG A 37 -2.38 -1.53 -33.92
CA ARG A 37 -0.93 -1.64 -33.74
C ARG A 37 -0.14 -0.44 -34.26
N ASP A 38 -0.81 0.47 -34.97
CA ASP A 38 -0.19 1.70 -35.53
C ASP A 38 -0.26 2.88 -34.55
N THR A 39 -0.77 2.65 -33.33
CA THR A 39 -0.84 3.68 -32.29
C THR A 39 0.56 4.05 -31.80
N PRO A 40 0.95 5.34 -31.85
CA PRO A 40 2.25 5.77 -31.36
C PRO A 40 2.42 5.53 -29.87
N VAL A 41 3.63 5.11 -29.48
CA VAL A 41 4.03 4.97 -28.08
C VAL A 41 5.28 5.80 -27.82
N TRP A 42 5.39 6.31 -26.59
CA TRP A 42 6.60 7.01 -26.16
C TRP A 42 7.76 6.03 -26.02
N CYS A 43 8.90 6.37 -26.64
CA CYS A 43 10.10 5.55 -26.58
C CYS A 43 11.29 6.35 -26.04
N MET A 44 12.09 5.67 -25.20
CA MET A 44 13.46 6.08 -24.89
C MET A 44 14.39 5.29 -25.80
N VAL A 45 15.04 5.98 -26.73
CA VAL A 45 15.94 5.35 -27.70
C VAL A 45 17.39 5.50 -27.23
N TYR A 46 18.10 4.37 -27.23
CA TYR A 46 19.53 4.28 -26.91
C TYR A 46 20.25 3.84 -28.19
N ASP A 47 21.17 4.66 -28.66
CA ASP A 47 21.96 4.34 -29.86
C ASP A 47 23.17 3.48 -29.47
N ASP A 48 23.49 2.53 -30.34
CA ASP A 48 24.69 1.67 -30.31
C ASP A 48 24.90 0.87 -29.01
N MET A 49 23.79 0.49 -28.33
CA MET A 49 23.84 -0.37 -27.15
C MET A 49 24.05 -1.83 -27.59
N ASP A 50 25.07 -2.49 -27.04
CA ASP A 50 25.31 -3.91 -27.25
C ASP A 50 24.22 -4.76 -26.59
N TYR A 51 23.94 -5.94 -27.18
CA TYR A 51 22.95 -6.88 -26.64
C TYR A 51 23.23 -7.30 -25.18
N SER A 52 24.50 -7.45 -24.81
CA SER A 52 24.90 -7.75 -23.42
C SER A 52 24.53 -6.63 -22.45
N VAL A 53 24.66 -5.37 -22.89
CA VAL A 53 24.28 -4.19 -22.11
C VAL A 53 22.75 -4.07 -22.03
N GLU A 54 22.01 -4.37 -23.11
CA GLU A 54 20.55 -4.44 -23.07
C GLU A 54 20.05 -5.44 -22.04
N ALA A 55 20.65 -6.65 -22.02
CA ALA A 55 20.29 -7.70 -21.08
C ALA A 55 20.62 -7.30 -19.62
N ASP A 56 21.77 -6.68 -19.38
CA ASP A 56 22.16 -6.17 -18.07
C ASP A 56 21.23 -5.05 -17.58
N VAL A 57 20.94 -4.09 -18.45
CA VAL A 57 19.99 -3.00 -18.15
C VAL A 57 18.61 -3.57 -17.84
N PHE A 58 18.11 -4.52 -18.63
CA PHE A 58 16.83 -5.17 -18.40
C PHE A 58 16.79 -5.88 -17.03
N ALA A 59 17.82 -6.66 -16.72
CA ALA A 59 17.91 -7.43 -15.48
C ALA A 59 18.02 -6.52 -14.24
N ASN A 60 18.71 -5.39 -14.34
CA ASN A 60 19.05 -4.56 -13.21
C ASN A 60 18.17 -3.31 -13.05
N GLN A 61 17.32 -2.96 -14.03
CA GLN A 61 16.56 -1.70 -13.95
C GLN A 61 15.62 -1.64 -12.74
N GLN A 62 15.08 -2.75 -12.26
CA GLN A 62 14.24 -2.78 -11.06
C GLN A 62 15.05 -2.77 -9.75
N LYS A 63 16.31 -3.19 -9.81
CA LYS A 63 17.20 -3.27 -8.64
C LYS A 63 17.51 -1.90 -8.03
N TYR A 64 17.50 -0.86 -8.85
CA TYR A 64 17.83 0.51 -8.43
C TYR A 64 16.60 1.40 -8.18
N VAL A 65 15.39 0.87 -8.41
CA VAL A 65 14.15 1.58 -8.13
C VAL A 65 13.75 1.28 -6.68
N LYS A 66 13.88 2.26 -5.80
CA LYS A 66 13.37 2.15 -4.43
C LYS A 66 11.84 2.13 -4.46
N ALA A 67 11.25 1.04 -4.01
CA ALA A 67 9.80 0.98 -3.83
C ALA A 67 9.35 2.05 -2.82
N LEU A 68 8.26 2.74 -3.12
CA LEU A 68 7.66 3.69 -2.20
C LEU A 68 7.22 2.96 -0.92
N ALA A 69 7.46 3.59 0.22
CA ALA A 69 6.97 3.06 1.48
C ALA A 69 5.43 3.16 1.54
N PRO A 70 4.75 2.22 2.22
CA PRO A 70 3.28 2.24 2.31
C PRO A 70 2.71 3.58 2.79
N TYR A 71 3.38 4.25 3.70
CA TYR A 71 3.00 5.59 4.16
C TYR A 71 3.06 6.65 3.05
N GLU A 72 4.05 6.57 2.16
CA GLU A 72 4.20 7.51 1.03
C GLU A 72 3.08 7.32 0.02
N ILE A 73 2.76 6.05 -0.29
CA ILE A 73 1.63 5.71 -1.16
C ILE A 73 0.31 6.19 -0.55
N TYR A 74 0.11 5.94 0.74
CA TYR A 74 -1.08 6.38 1.47
C TYR A 74 -1.24 7.91 1.42
N LYS A 75 -0.16 8.65 1.65
CA LYS A 75 -0.17 10.11 1.61
C LYS A 75 -0.51 10.63 0.21
N ALA A 76 0.09 10.06 -0.83
CA ALA A 76 -0.21 10.42 -2.23
C ALA A 76 -1.69 10.13 -2.57
N ASN A 77 -2.26 9.03 -2.08
CA ASN A 77 -3.66 8.70 -2.28
C ASN A 77 -4.61 9.71 -1.60
N ILE A 78 -4.25 10.24 -0.43
CA ILE A 78 -5.02 11.31 0.22
C ILE A 78 -4.97 12.59 -0.62
N GLU A 79 -3.79 12.98 -1.10
CA GLU A 79 -3.60 14.15 -1.95
C GLU A 79 -4.32 14.01 -3.30
N ALA A 80 -4.45 12.79 -3.81
CA ALA A 80 -5.23 12.46 -5.00
C ALA A 80 -6.75 12.44 -4.76
N GLY A 81 -7.22 12.61 -3.52
CA GLY A 81 -8.64 12.64 -3.18
C GLY A 81 -9.30 11.27 -3.08
N ASN A 82 -8.53 10.20 -2.86
CA ASN A 82 -9.08 8.85 -2.74
C ASN A 82 -9.91 8.68 -1.46
N ASP A 83 -11.20 8.44 -1.62
CA ASP A 83 -12.20 8.37 -0.54
C ASP A 83 -11.82 7.39 0.57
N LYS A 84 -11.30 6.21 0.22
CA LYS A 84 -10.88 5.19 1.19
C LYS A 84 -9.84 5.72 2.17
N GLN A 85 -8.78 6.32 1.67
CA GLN A 85 -7.69 6.84 2.50
C GLN A 85 -8.14 8.04 3.33
N ILE A 86 -9.02 8.87 2.79
CA ILE A 86 -9.64 9.99 3.50
C ILE A 86 -10.53 9.48 4.65
N MET A 87 -11.36 8.44 4.41
CA MET A 87 -12.18 7.82 5.44
C MET A 87 -11.33 7.20 6.56
N ILE A 88 -10.28 6.45 6.21
CA ILE A 88 -9.36 5.87 7.20
C ILE A 88 -8.69 6.97 8.02
N LYS A 89 -8.22 8.04 7.37
CA LYS A 89 -7.62 9.20 8.04
C LYS A 89 -8.59 9.83 9.03
N SER A 90 -9.79 10.16 8.59
CA SER A 90 -10.82 10.79 9.41
C SER A 90 -11.20 9.92 10.62
N LEU A 91 -11.29 8.60 10.42
CA LEU A 91 -11.56 7.66 11.49
C LEU A 91 -10.42 7.66 12.53
N VAL A 92 -9.17 7.56 12.09
CA VAL A 92 -8.00 7.58 12.98
C VAL A 92 -7.94 8.89 13.77
N GLU A 93 -8.12 10.03 13.09
CA GLU A 93 -8.12 11.36 13.72
C GLU A 93 -9.27 11.56 14.69
N SER A 94 -10.46 10.96 14.45
CA SER A 94 -11.60 11.03 15.38
C SER A 94 -11.31 10.42 16.75
N TYR A 95 -10.33 9.53 16.83
CA TYR A 95 -9.82 8.95 18.06
C TYR A 95 -8.63 9.69 18.68
N GLY A 96 -8.26 10.86 18.15
CA GLY A 96 -7.09 11.61 18.59
C GLY A 96 -5.76 10.94 18.21
N LEU A 97 -5.79 9.98 17.27
CA LEU A 97 -4.62 9.30 16.76
C LEU A 97 -4.11 9.97 15.49
N THR A 98 -2.87 9.67 15.14
CA THR A 98 -2.25 10.12 13.87
C THR A 98 -1.64 8.94 13.11
N ILE A 99 -1.57 9.06 11.78
CA ILE A 99 -0.84 8.13 10.94
C ILE A 99 0.53 8.72 10.64
N GLY A 100 1.60 7.98 10.95
CA GLY A 100 2.96 8.51 10.85
C GLY A 100 4.02 7.46 10.53
N ARG A 101 5.27 7.94 10.38
CA ARG A 101 6.43 7.08 10.09
C ARG A 101 7.16 6.58 11.33
N THR A 102 7.08 7.33 12.41
CA THR A 102 7.84 7.06 13.63
C THR A 102 6.89 6.61 14.72
N LYS A 103 7.21 5.49 15.35
CA LYS A 103 6.43 4.95 16.47
C LYS A 103 6.39 5.93 17.63
N GLY A 104 5.22 6.08 18.23
CA GLY A 104 4.98 6.94 19.38
C GLY A 104 3.60 6.67 19.97
N GLN A 105 3.34 7.34 21.09
CA GLN A 105 2.01 7.34 21.70
C GLN A 105 1.02 7.95 20.69
N GLY A 106 -0.08 7.26 20.45
CA GLY A 106 -1.12 7.72 19.52
C GLY A 106 -0.73 7.73 18.03
N VAL A 107 0.42 7.13 17.65
CA VAL A 107 0.88 7.11 16.26
C VAL A 107 0.76 5.70 15.66
N ILE A 108 0.02 5.60 14.56
CA ILE A 108 -0.11 4.37 13.77
C ILE A 108 0.88 4.41 12.60
N CYS A 109 1.88 3.52 12.63
CA CYS A 109 2.80 3.31 11.50
C CYS A 109 2.36 2.19 10.57
N ALA A 110 1.37 1.40 10.99
CA ALA A 110 0.90 0.20 10.29
C ALA A 110 -0.18 0.51 9.24
N VAL A 111 0.10 1.43 8.33
CA VAL A 111 -0.86 1.92 7.32
C VAL A 111 -1.47 0.79 6.50
N SER A 112 -0.63 -0.11 5.98
CA SER A 112 -1.10 -1.27 5.21
C SER A 112 -2.05 -2.18 6.01
N SER A 113 -1.98 -2.16 7.34
CA SER A 113 -2.89 -2.94 8.17
C SER A 113 -4.25 -2.27 8.31
N LEU A 114 -4.29 -0.93 8.37
CA LEU A 114 -5.54 -0.18 8.35
C LEU A 114 -6.28 -0.41 7.03
N GLU A 115 -5.57 -0.27 5.91
CA GLU A 115 -6.13 -0.51 4.57
C GLU A 115 -6.59 -1.97 4.41
N TYR A 116 -5.77 -2.94 4.84
CA TYR A 116 -6.13 -4.36 4.80
C TYR A 116 -7.41 -4.68 5.60
N ILE A 117 -7.53 -4.14 6.82
CA ILE A 117 -8.72 -4.36 7.67
C ILE A 117 -9.94 -3.73 7.01
N PHE A 118 -9.81 -2.52 6.49
CA PHE A 118 -10.88 -1.81 5.79
C PHE A 118 -11.34 -2.57 4.54
N ASP A 119 -10.41 -3.02 3.71
CA ASP A 119 -10.71 -3.72 2.44
C ASP A 119 -11.30 -5.12 2.68
N THR A 120 -10.84 -5.80 3.73
CA THR A 120 -11.25 -7.20 3.98
C THR A 120 -12.55 -7.29 4.78
N TRP A 121 -12.73 -6.43 5.77
CA TRP A 121 -13.83 -6.54 6.74
C TRP A 121 -14.66 -5.27 6.91
N GLY A 122 -14.28 -4.19 6.24
CA GLY A 122 -15.02 -2.93 6.20
C GLY A 122 -14.73 -1.98 7.36
N PHE A 123 -15.39 -0.81 7.25
CA PHE A 123 -15.23 0.31 8.16
C PHE A 123 -15.55 -0.05 9.62
N HIS A 124 -16.64 -0.78 9.87
CA HIS A 124 -17.08 -1.09 11.25
C HIS A 124 -16.08 -1.95 12.03
N VAL A 125 -15.41 -2.90 11.36
CA VAL A 125 -14.39 -3.74 12.00
C VAL A 125 -13.15 -2.90 12.32
N LEU A 126 -12.74 -2.02 11.42
CA LEU A 126 -11.64 -1.10 11.66
C LEU A 126 -11.94 -0.14 12.81
N ASP A 127 -13.12 0.47 12.83
CA ASP A 127 -13.59 1.35 13.91
C ASP A 127 -13.56 0.65 15.27
N ARG A 128 -14.16 -0.54 15.35
CA ARG A 128 -14.20 -1.32 16.59
C ARG A 128 -12.80 -1.76 17.04
N ALA A 129 -11.92 -2.11 16.11
CA ALA A 129 -10.54 -2.48 16.43
C ALA A 129 -9.76 -1.31 17.03
N LEU A 130 -9.86 -0.12 16.45
CA LEU A 130 -9.24 1.09 16.99
C LEU A 130 -9.81 1.45 18.37
N ARG A 131 -11.13 1.41 18.53
CA ARG A 131 -11.80 1.67 19.80
C ARG A 131 -11.34 0.72 20.91
N LEU A 132 -11.16 -0.57 20.59
CA LEU A 132 -10.64 -1.55 21.55
C LEU A 132 -9.17 -1.28 21.90
N CYS A 133 -8.31 -0.99 20.93
CA CYS A 133 -6.91 -0.65 21.19
C CYS A 133 -6.78 0.56 22.11
N ILE A 134 -7.55 1.61 21.85
CA ILE A 134 -7.51 2.84 22.64
C ILE A 134 -8.12 2.60 24.01
N GLY A 135 -9.29 2.00 24.08
CA GLY A 135 -9.99 1.76 25.33
C GLY A 135 -9.32 0.76 26.27
N THR A 136 -8.39 -0.07 25.75
CA THR A 136 -7.65 -1.06 26.55
C THR A 136 -6.25 -0.58 26.92
N TRP A 137 -5.55 0.13 26.02
CA TRP A 137 -4.13 0.51 26.22
C TRP A 137 -3.84 1.98 25.94
N GLU A 138 -4.87 2.82 25.88
CA GLU A 138 -4.75 4.28 25.70
C GLU A 138 -3.90 4.70 24.47
N GLY A 139 -3.92 3.89 23.42
CA GLY A 139 -3.14 4.17 22.20
C GLY A 139 -1.63 3.98 22.36
N ALA A 140 -1.19 3.15 23.32
CA ALA A 140 0.23 2.77 23.44
C ALA A 140 0.78 2.24 22.13
N ALA A 141 2.03 2.59 21.78
CA ALA A 141 2.63 2.32 20.48
C ALA A 141 2.55 0.84 20.03
N ASN A 142 2.64 -0.11 20.96
CA ASN A 142 2.53 -1.54 20.67
C ASN A 142 1.08 -1.97 20.39
N SER A 143 0.08 -1.32 21.01
CA SER A 143 -1.34 -1.62 20.77
C SER A 143 -1.80 -1.23 19.35
N LEU A 144 -1.07 -0.32 18.70
CA LEU A 144 -1.30 0.15 17.34
C LEU A 144 -0.39 -0.51 16.30
N SER A 145 0.25 -1.62 16.68
CA SER A 145 1.10 -2.40 15.76
C SER A 145 0.28 -3.20 14.75
N SER A 146 0.91 -3.58 13.64
CA SER A 146 0.29 -4.39 12.59
C SER A 146 -0.33 -5.69 13.11
N ASN A 147 0.40 -6.40 13.97
CA ASN A 147 -0.04 -7.69 14.53
C ASN A 147 -1.25 -7.50 15.46
N MET A 148 -1.19 -6.48 16.32
CA MET A 148 -2.27 -6.19 17.26
C MET A 148 -3.56 -5.79 16.52
N LEU A 149 -3.47 -4.82 15.61
CA LEU A 149 -4.63 -4.36 14.84
C LEU A 149 -5.30 -5.49 14.06
N LYS A 150 -4.51 -6.30 13.33
CA LYS A 150 -5.04 -7.44 12.57
C LYS A 150 -5.54 -8.55 13.48
N GLY A 151 -4.88 -8.81 14.61
CA GLY A 151 -5.30 -9.81 15.59
C GLY A 151 -6.67 -9.46 16.19
N ILE A 152 -6.84 -8.23 16.65
CA ILE A 152 -8.11 -7.74 17.20
C ILE A 152 -9.21 -7.75 16.13
N ALA A 153 -8.92 -7.29 14.90
CA ALA A 153 -9.89 -7.34 13.82
C ALA A 153 -10.37 -8.77 13.53
N ARG A 154 -9.46 -9.75 13.53
CA ARG A 154 -9.82 -11.17 13.37
C ARG A 154 -10.69 -11.68 14.53
N LEU A 155 -10.38 -11.29 15.77
CA LEU A 155 -11.21 -11.65 16.92
C LEU A 155 -12.62 -11.06 16.80
N ILE A 156 -12.74 -9.80 16.40
CA ILE A 156 -14.02 -9.14 16.16
C ILE A 156 -14.85 -9.94 15.15
N VAL A 157 -14.25 -10.28 14.00
CA VAL A 157 -14.94 -11.02 12.95
C VAL A 157 -15.32 -12.45 13.38
N ALA A 158 -14.42 -13.11 14.12
CA ALA A 158 -14.64 -14.50 14.56
C ALA A 158 -15.74 -14.63 15.64
N PHE A 159 -15.85 -13.65 16.51
CA PHE A 159 -16.77 -13.71 17.66
C PHE A 159 -17.97 -12.76 17.55
N ASP A 160 -17.88 -11.76 16.69
CA ASP A 160 -18.92 -10.79 16.38
C ASP A 160 -19.66 -10.25 17.65
N GLU A 161 -20.97 -10.44 17.73
CA GLU A 161 -21.79 -10.00 18.88
C GLU A 161 -21.45 -10.71 20.19
N LYS A 162 -20.83 -11.92 20.13
CA LYS A 162 -20.40 -12.65 21.32
C LYS A 162 -19.19 -12.00 22.00
N MET A 163 -18.44 -11.19 21.27
CA MET A 163 -17.30 -10.47 21.84
C MET A 163 -17.76 -9.19 22.52
N ARG A 164 -17.79 -9.21 23.83
CA ARG A 164 -18.12 -8.03 24.63
C ARG A 164 -16.88 -7.16 24.86
N ASP A 165 -16.99 -5.90 24.47
CA ASP A 165 -15.88 -4.93 24.54
C ASP A 165 -15.43 -4.63 25.98
N ASP A 166 -16.36 -4.62 26.94
CA ASP A 166 -16.08 -4.45 28.37
C ASP A 166 -15.28 -5.63 28.94
N ILE A 167 -15.66 -6.86 28.63
CA ILE A 167 -14.94 -8.07 29.03
C ILE A 167 -13.57 -8.12 28.38
N PHE A 168 -13.47 -7.77 27.08
CA PHE A 168 -12.19 -7.70 26.39
C PHE A 168 -11.23 -6.74 27.13
N LYS A 169 -11.69 -5.54 27.42
CA LYS A 169 -10.88 -4.53 28.14
C LYS A 169 -10.44 -5.01 29.51
N GLU A 170 -11.34 -5.63 30.27
CA GLU A 170 -11.03 -6.17 31.60
C GLU A 170 -10.00 -7.29 31.56
N LYS A 171 -10.20 -8.29 30.68
CA LYS A 171 -9.36 -9.50 30.65
C LYS A 171 -8.05 -9.27 29.92
N VAL A 172 -8.09 -8.62 28.76
CA VAL A 172 -6.91 -8.42 27.92
C VAL A 172 -6.12 -7.20 28.38
N GLY A 173 -6.79 -6.17 28.91
CA GLY A 173 -6.15 -5.01 29.51
C GLY A 173 -5.35 -5.28 30.80
N ALA A 174 -5.53 -6.45 31.42
CA ALA A 174 -4.67 -6.91 32.50
C ALA A 174 -3.21 -7.17 32.03
N TYR A 175 -2.98 -7.28 30.73
CA TYR A 175 -1.68 -7.49 30.14
C TYR A 175 -1.26 -6.27 29.33
N SER A 176 0.04 -5.95 29.34
CA SER A 176 0.52 -4.88 28.45
C SER A 176 0.42 -5.31 26.98
N ALA A 177 0.20 -4.35 26.08
CA ALA A 177 0.17 -4.63 24.65
C ALA A 177 1.49 -5.26 24.14
N LYS A 178 2.60 -5.04 24.85
CA LYS A 178 3.91 -5.62 24.53
C LYS A 178 3.98 -7.11 24.85
N ASP A 179 3.27 -7.56 25.88
CA ASP A 179 3.32 -8.96 26.34
C ASP A 179 2.43 -9.88 25.51
N ILE A 180 1.54 -9.30 24.69
CA ILE A 180 0.58 -10.01 23.82
C ILE A 180 1.13 -10.26 22.40
N ILE A 181 2.15 -9.48 21.97
CA ILE A 181 2.66 -9.49 20.59
C ILE A 181 3.83 -10.46 20.42
#